data_c79d248b45d85d3f5818bae7c3e7e37a
#
_entry.id   c79d248b45d85d3f5818bae7c3e7e37a
#
_cell.length_a   1.000
_cell.length_b   1.000
_cell.length_c   1.000
_cell.angle_alpha   90.00
_cell.angle_beta   90.00
_cell.angle_gamma   90.00
#
_symmetry.space_group_name_H-M   'P 1'
#
loop_
_entity.id
_entity.type
_entity.pdbx_description
1 polymer ?
#
loop_
_entity_poly.entity_id
_entity_poly.type
_entity_poly.pdbx_seq_one_letter_code
_entity_poly.pdbx_strand_id
1 'polypeptide(L)'
;MNGRSQTGIAGCSSIDDYENGIIKRHEVTRTEKELDRIRHFEACSANTEPVFYFFRSDPAISEIINKVIKSEEPEYDVTDGQKVRHRLWPVYSDDDCRQLNSLFCRLPELYIADGHHRTASAVKVGEKRRKAAPDCDGSEEFNRFMAVAFPADQLKIYSYNRLISNLNGLSHREFLDRIAGICTVTDCGVRETLPQEKHTCSMYSDGKWYLLSFKKECGASVSGENAGDPVSALDVSFLQEKILSPVLGITDPRTDRRISFVGGIKGAAELKRRVDSGEMAAAFAMYPVSMEEIMNIADAGLVMPPKSTWFEPKLGSGLFVHKF
;
A
#
# COMPACT_ATOMS: atom_id res chain seq x y z
N MET A 1 2.06 4.32 16.49
CA MET A 1 0.86 3.46 16.45
C MET A 1 1.22 2.06 16.93
N ASN A 2 0.48 1.48 17.87
CA ASN A 2 0.75 0.12 18.42
C ASN A 2 2.21 -0.10 18.87
N GLY A 3 2.81 0.87 19.54
CA GLY A 3 4.20 0.83 20.02
C GLY A 3 5.27 1.01 18.91
N ARG A 4 4.88 1.18 17.65
CA ARG A 4 5.82 1.43 16.54
C ARG A 4 5.95 2.93 16.28
N SER A 5 7.15 3.33 15.93
CA SER A 5 7.42 4.63 15.31
C SER A 5 8.01 4.43 13.92
N GLN A 6 7.79 5.39 13.05
CA GLN A 6 8.40 5.50 11.75
C GLN A 6 8.82 6.96 11.54
N THR A 7 9.97 7.17 10.96
CA THR A 7 10.51 8.51 10.71
C THR A 7 10.86 8.62 9.23
N GLY A 8 10.35 9.66 8.58
CA GLY A 8 10.59 9.93 7.18
C GLY A 8 11.04 11.37 6.96
N ILE A 9 11.41 11.69 5.75
CA ILE A 9 11.75 13.04 5.28
C ILE A 9 10.57 13.60 4.51
N ALA A 10 10.09 14.78 4.91
CA ALA A 10 9.14 15.57 4.14
C ALA A 10 9.90 16.51 3.19
N GLY A 11 9.49 16.54 1.94
CA GLY A 11 10.10 17.39 0.92
C GLY A 11 9.24 17.43 -0.34
N CYS A 12 9.75 18.09 -1.38
CA CYS A 12 9.11 18.18 -2.68
C CYS A 12 9.83 17.33 -3.71
N SER A 13 9.06 16.51 -4.43
CA SER A 13 9.54 15.67 -5.55
C SER A 13 9.22 16.35 -6.87
N SER A 14 10.09 16.16 -7.87
CA SER A 14 9.84 16.64 -9.23
C SER A 14 8.72 15.85 -9.92
N ILE A 15 7.89 16.53 -10.69
CA ILE A 15 6.93 15.86 -11.57
C ILE A 15 7.62 15.02 -12.65
N ASP A 16 8.82 15.44 -13.06
CA ASP A 16 9.62 14.75 -14.09
C ASP A 16 10.13 13.39 -13.56
N ASP A 17 10.43 13.27 -12.26
CA ASP A 17 10.85 12.01 -11.67
C ASP A 17 9.76 10.94 -11.74
N TYR A 18 8.51 11.34 -11.66
CA TYR A 18 7.37 10.43 -11.86
C TYR A 18 7.25 10.01 -13.33
N GLU A 19 7.39 10.94 -14.26
CA GLU A 19 7.29 10.66 -15.70
C GLU A 19 8.44 9.80 -16.20
N ASN A 20 9.64 10.07 -15.70
CA ASN A 20 10.86 9.31 -16.04
C ASN A 20 10.93 7.94 -15.32
N GLY A 21 9.95 7.62 -14.46
CA GLY A 21 9.87 6.33 -13.78
C GLY A 21 10.88 6.16 -12.63
N ILE A 22 11.46 7.23 -12.12
CA ILE A 22 12.25 7.24 -10.87
C ILE A 22 11.30 7.03 -9.69
N ILE A 23 10.11 7.66 -9.73
CA ILE A 23 9.04 7.42 -8.77
C ILE A 23 8.16 6.29 -9.30
N LYS A 24 8.35 5.10 -8.73
CA LYS A 24 7.67 3.86 -9.12
C LYS A 24 6.26 3.78 -8.57
N ARG A 25 5.35 3.31 -9.42
CA ARG A 25 3.95 3.04 -9.07
C ARG A 25 3.66 1.54 -9.13
N HIS A 26 2.76 1.08 -8.29
CA HIS A 26 2.29 -0.31 -8.29
C HIS A 26 0.75 -0.43 -8.30
N GLU A 27 0.03 0.69 -8.48
CA GLU A 27 -1.42 0.71 -8.63
C GLU A 27 -1.85 1.53 -9.86
N VAL A 28 -2.95 1.12 -10.49
CA VAL A 28 -3.61 1.89 -11.54
C VAL A 28 -4.49 2.95 -10.91
N THR A 29 -4.38 4.17 -11.38
CA THR A 29 -5.24 5.28 -11.00
C THR A 29 -6.56 5.28 -11.79
N ARG A 30 -7.62 5.80 -11.20
CA ARG A 30 -8.93 5.95 -11.84
C ARG A 30 -9.16 7.40 -12.23
N THR A 31 -9.54 7.62 -13.49
CA THR A 31 -9.74 8.97 -14.07
C THR A 31 -10.67 9.85 -13.24
N GLU A 32 -11.78 9.32 -12.75
CA GLU A 32 -12.73 10.05 -11.90
C GLU A 32 -12.07 10.60 -10.63
N LYS A 33 -11.24 9.78 -9.96
CA LYS A 33 -10.52 10.17 -8.76
C LYS A 33 -9.41 11.18 -9.03
N GLU A 34 -8.73 11.07 -10.18
CA GLU A 34 -7.74 12.04 -10.59
C GLU A 34 -8.37 13.40 -10.89
N LEU A 35 -9.47 13.43 -11.64
CA LEU A 35 -10.18 14.68 -11.94
C LEU A 35 -10.68 15.39 -10.68
N ASP A 36 -11.11 14.64 -9.67
CA ASP A 36 -11.49 15.20 -8.38
C ASP A 36 -10.30 15.88 -7.68
N ARG A 37 -9.15 15.20 -7.64
CA ARG A 37 -7.91 15.74 -7.03
C ARG A 37 -7.34 16.93 -7.83
N ILE A 38 -7.37 16.88 -9.15
CA ILE A 38 -6.95 18.00 -10.02
C ILE A 38 -7.77 19.25 -9.68
N ARG A 39 -9.11 19.13 -9.62
CA ARG A 39 -9.98 20.27 -9.25
C ARG A 39 -9.64 20.82 -7.87
N HIS A 40 -9.35 19.94 -6.92
CA HIS A 40 -8.96 20.35 -5.56
C HIS A 40 -7.63 21.10 -5.58
N PHE A 41 -6.59 20.59 -6.23
CA PHE A 41 -5.28 21.24 -6.32
C PHE A 41 -5.35 22.59 -7.03
N GLU A 42 -6.12 22.68 -8.11
CA GLU A 42 -6.31 23.97 -8.83
C GLU A 42 -7.06 25.00 -7.98
N ALA A 43 -8.10 24.58 -7.25
CA ALA A 43 -8.86 25.47 -6.39
C ALA A 43 -8.05 26.02 -5.21
N CYS A 44 -7.16 25.19 -4.64
CA CYS A 44 -6.30 25.59 -3.52
C CYS A 44 -4.99 26.23 -3.96
N SER A 45 -4.57 26.08 -5.21
CA SER A 45 -3.19 26.32 -5.68
C SER A 45 -2.16 25.70 -4.71
N ALA A 46 -2.42 24.48 -4.25
CA ALA A 46 -1.59 23.81 -3.25
C ALA A 46 -1.81 22.29 -3.22
N ASN A 47 -0.77 21.58 -2.80
CA ASN A 47 -0.86 20.21 -2.31
C ASN A 47 -1.16 20.26 -0.81
N THR A 48 -2.35 19.84 -0.39
CA THR A 48 -2.81 19.88 1.00
C THR A 48 -2.54 18.60 1.77
N GLU A 49 -2.13 17.54 1.06
CA GLU A 49 -1.82 16.22 1.60
C GLU A 49 -0.55 15.67 0.95
N PRO A 50 0.44 15.21 1.71
CA PRO A 50 1.66 14.64 1.14
C PRO A 50 1.39 13.30 0.47
N VAL A 51 2.17 12.98 -0.55
CA VAL A 51 2.29 11.62 -1.05
C VAL A 51 3.16 10.82 -0.09
N PHE A 52 2.82 9.56 0.11
CA PHE A 52 3.56 8.66 0.99
C PHE A 52 4.47 7.77 0.15
N TYR A 53 5.79 7.96 0.29
CA TYR A 53 6.82 7.18 -0.38
C TYR A 53 7.55 6.26 0.58
N PHE A 54 8.20 5.27 0.00
CA PHE A 54 9.28 4.56 0.64
C PHE A 54 10.45 4.36 -0.33
N PHE A 55 11.63 4.08 0.22
CA PHE A 55 12.85 3.84 -0.52
C PHE A 55 13.67 2.74 0.14
N ARG A 56 14.56 2.09 -0.63
CA ARG A 56 15.51 1.12 -0.07
C ARG A 56 16.37 1.80 0.96
N SER A 57 16.36 1.28 2.20
CA SER A 57 17.02 1.93 3.34
C SER A 57 18.47 2.26 3.06
N ASP A 58 18.84 3.51 3.29
CA ASP A 58 20.21 4.03 3.17
C ASP A 58 20.69 4.50 4.56
N PRO A 59 21.79 3.92 5.09
CA PRO A 59 22.33 4.30 6.39
C PRO A 59 22.73 5.78 6.49
N ALA A 60 23.25 6.39 5.41
CA ALA A 60 23.66 7.78 5.42
C ALA A 60 22.48 8.73 5.57
N ILE A 61 21.34 8.44 4.92
CA ILE A 61 20.10 9.20 5.10
C ILE A 61 19.62 9.05 6.55
N SER A 62 19.63 7.82 7.07
CA SER A 62 19.20 7.53 8.44
C SER A 62 20.06 8.22 9.49
N GLU A 63 21.36 8.37 9.22
CA GLU A 63 22.31 9.07 10.11
C GLU A 63 21.96 10.56 10.24
N ILE A 64 21.68 11.25 9.12
CA ILE A 64 21.29 12.66 9.14
C ILE A 64 19.96 12.84 9.86
N ILE A 65 18.96 11.99 9.58
CA ILE A 65 17.66 12.01 10.29
C ILE A 65 17.87 11.88 11.79
N ASN A 66 18.66 10.90 12.21
CA ASN A 66 18.92 10.64 13.63
C ASN A 66 19.72 11.77 14.30
N LYS A 67 20.62 12.42 13.56
CA LYS A 67 21.35 13.60 14.04
C LYS A 67 20.36 14.72 14.37
N VAL A 68 19.48 15.09 13.44
CA VAL A 68 18.49 16.16 13.63
C VAL A 68 17.58 15.86 14.82
N ILE A 69 17.02 14.66 14.90
CA ILE A 69 16.10 14.26 15.99
C ILE A 69 16.80 14.31 17.36
N LYS A 70 18.10 14.04 17.43
CA LYS A 70 18.85 14.03 18.70
C LYS A 70 19.31 15.42 19.13
N SER A 71 19.55 16.32 18.16
CA SER A 71 20.09 17.66 18.44
C SER A 71 19.01 18.72 18.64
N GLU A 72 17.81 18.50 18.14
CA GLU A 72 16.74 19.49 18.12
C GLU A 72 15.47 18.98 18.82
N GLU A 73 14.75 19.90 19.47
CA GLU A 73 13.38 19.63 19.92
C GLU A 73 12.42 19.71 18.72
N PRO A 74 11.34 18.90 18.70
CA PRO A 74 10.37 18.97 17.63
C PRO A 74 9.64 20.33 17.65
N GLU A 75 9.51 20.97 16.49
CA GLU A 75 8.72 22.19 16.36
C GLU A 75 7.22 21.92 16.56
N TYR A 76 6.75 20.75 16.13
CA TYR A 76 5.38 20.29 16.37
C TYR A 76 5.41 18.90 17.02
N ASP A 77 4.60 18.76 18.06
CA ASP A 77 4.40 17.50 18.78
C ASP A 77 2.91 17.37 19.14
N VAL A 78 2.16 16.69 18.31
CA VAL A 78 0.71 16.59 18.42
C VAL A 78 0.25 15.13 18.41
N THR A 79 -0.81 14.83 19.16
CA THR A 79 -1.44 13.51 19.15
C THR A 79 -2.84 13.65 18.53
N ASP A 80 -3.10 12.88 17.49
CA ASP A 80 -4.39 12.89 16.79
C ASP A 80 -5.50 12.11 17.54
N GLY A 81 -6.71 12.16 16.98
CA GLY A 81 -7.88 11.47 17.53
C GLY A 81 -7.77 9.93 17.51
N GLN A 82 -6.81 9.36 16.78
CA GLN A 82 -6.51 7.92 16.75
C GLN A 82 -5.38 7.55 17.73
N LYS A 83 -4.94 8.50 18.57
CA LYS A 83 -3.82 8.36 19.51
C LYS A 83 -2.47 8.11 18.83
N VAL A 84 -2.30 8.56 17.59
CA VAL A 84 -1.02 8.59 16.90
C VAL A 84 -0.34 9.91 17.22
N ARG A 85 0.90 9.85 17.73
CA ARG A 85 1.73 11.03 18.03
C ARG A 85 2.53 11.39 16.78
N HIS A 86 2.37 12.60 16.30
CA HIS A 86 3.08 13.19 15.16
C HIS A 86 4.09 14.21 15.68
N ARG A 87 5.34 14.06 15.29
CA ARG A 87 6.42 15.00 15.63
C ARG A 87 7.13 15.46 14.37
N LEU A 88 7.43 16.72 14.29
CA LEU A 88 8.04 17.37 13.13
C LEU A 88 9.27 18.14 13.58
N TRP A 89 10.39 17.93 12.89
CA TRP A 89 11.64 18.62 13.07
C TRP A 89 12.05 19.28 11.74
N PRO A 90 12.14 20.60 11.67
CA PRO A 90 12.74 21.25 10.52
C PRO A 90 14.23 20.90 10.41
N VAL A 91 14.73 20.74 9.21
CA VAL A 91 16.17 20.61 8.96
C VAL A 91 16.70 22.02 8.66
N TYR A 92 17.24 22.69 9.68
CA TYR A 92 17.73 24.07 9.56
C TYR A 92 19.13 24.18 8.93
N SER A 93 19.92 23.13 8.99
CA SER A 93 21.29 23.12 8.45
C SER A 93 21.27 23.02 6.93
N ASP A 94 21.72 24.07 6.25
CA ASP A 94 21.88 24.06 4.79
C ASP A 94 22.80 22.93 4.30
N ASP A 95 23.78 22.54 5.11
CA ASP A 95 24.69 21.44 4.79
C ASP A 95 23.97 20.10 4.85
N ASP A 96 23.18 19.86 5.90
CA ASP A 96 22.36 18.66 6.02
C ASP A 96 21.31 18.60 4.90
N CYS A 97 20.70 19.72 4.52
CA CYS A 97 19.78 19.81 3.38
C CYS A 97 20.49 19.44 2.06
N ARG A 98 21.70 19.98 1.80
CA ARG A 98 22.48 19.64 0.61
C ARG A 98 22.88 18.17 0.60
N GLN A 99 23.31 17.64 1.74
CA GLN A 99 23.68 16.23 1.85
C GLN A 99 22.46 15.32 1.62
N LEU A 100 21.32 15.59 2.23
CA LEU A 100 20.07 14.85 2.01
C LEU A 100 19.68 14.89 0.52
N ASN A 101 19.67 16.06 -0.10
CA ASN A 101 19.38 16.18 -1.51
C ASN A 101 20.32 15.33 -2.38
N SER A 102 21.63 15.40 -2.12
CA SER A 102 22.63 14.59 -2.82
C SER A 102 22.41 13.09 -2.62
N LEU A 103 22.03 12.67 -1.43
CA LEU A 103 21.73 11.27 -1.11
C LEU A 103 20.47 10.79 -1.84
N PHE A 104 19.38 11.57 -1.81
CA PHE A 104 18.15 11.25 -2.52
C PHE A 104 18.34 11.20 -4.04
N CYS A 105 19.14 12.11 -4.63
CA CYS A 105 19.48 12.08 -6.05
C CYS A 105 20.28 10.83 -6.48
N ARG A 106 20.87 10.10 -5.54
CA ARG A 106 21.58 8.83 -5.81
C ARG A 106 20.73 7.59 -5.61
N LEU A 107 19.55 7.73 -5.01
CA LEU A 107 18.62 6.63 -4.93
C LEU A 107 18.13 6.26 -6.33
N PRO A 108 18.21 5.00 -6.73
CA PRO A 108 17.78 4.60 -8.06
C PRO A 108 16.28 4.81 -8.25
N GLU A 109 15.47 4.53 -7.22
CA GLU A 109 14.02 4.66 -7.26
C GLU A 109 13.44 5.08 -5.91
N LEU A 110 12.27 5.74 -6.00
CA LEU A 110 11.31 5.94 -4.92
C LEU A 110 10.02 5.17 -5.25
N TYR A 111 9.35 4.66 -4.25
CA TYR A 111 8.14 3.86 -4.43
C TYR A 111 6.96 4.52 -3.74
N ILE A 112 5.82 4.63 -4.44
CA ILE A 112 4.61 5.17 -3.84
C ILE A 112 4.00 4.11 -2.91
N ALA A 113 3.94 4.37 -1.61
CA ALA A 113 3.22 3.53 -0.64
C ALA A 113 1.72 3.84 -0.64
N ASP A 114 1.37 5.13 -0.68
CA ASP A 114 -0.01 5.62 -0.73
C ASP A 114 -0.06 6.98 -1.43
N GLY A 115 -1.16 7.23 -2.13
CA GLY A 115 -1.36 8.50 -2.84
C GLY A 115 -1.09 8.45 -4.34
N HIS A 116 -1.22 7.29 -4.99
CA HIS A 116 -1.09 7.15 -6.44
C HIS A 116 -1.95 8.17 -7.22
N HIS A 117 -3.21 8.38 -6.80
CA HIS A 117 -4.07 9.39 -7.43
C HIS A 117 -3.57 10.82 -7.17
N ARG A 118 -3.05 11.12 -5.97
CA ARG A 118 -2.47 12.44 -5.64
C ARG A 118 -1.25 12.74 -6.51
N THR A 119 -0.37 11.76 -6.65
CA THR A 119 0.82 11.89 -7.50
C THR A 119 0.44 12.15 -8.94
N ALA A 120 -0.37 11.29 -9.55
CA ALA A 120 -0.81 11.44 -10.93
C ALA A 120 -1.54 12.78 -11.18
N SER A 121 -2.31 13.25 -10.20
CA SER A 121 -3.02 14.53 -10.31
C SER A 121 -2.08 15.72 -10.18
N ALA A 122 -1.10 15.68 -9.28
CA ALA A 122 -0.11 16.74 -9.13
C ALA A 122 0.75 16.90 -10.40
N VAL A 123 1.17 15.79 -10.98
CA VAL A 123 1.90 15.78 -12.26
C VAL A 123 1.07 16.45 -13.37
N LYS A 124 -0.19 16.05 -13.55
CA LYS A 124 -1.08 16.65 -14.56
C LYS A 124 -1.34 18.14 -14.36
N VAL A 125 -1.42 18.60 -13.11
CA VAL A 125 -1.56 20.04 -12.79
C VAL A 125 -0.26 20.76 -13.14
N GLY A 126 0.90 20.22 -12.77
CA GLY A 126 2.20 20.78 -13.13
C GLY A 126 2.40 20.90 -14.63
N GLU A 127 2.14 19.83 -15.40
CA GLU A 127 2.20 19.83 -16.86
C GLU A 127 1.26 20.89 -17.47
N LYS A 128 0.04 20.98 -16.97
CA LYS A 128 -0.93 22.00 -17.44
C LYS A 128 -0.40 23.40 -17.20
N ARG A 129 0.19 23.69 -16.04
CA ARG A 129 0.78 24.98 -15.71
C ARG A 129 2.02 25.29 -16.53
N ARG A 130 2.90 24.30 -16.77
CA ARG A 130 4.04 24.45 -17.71
C ARG A 130 3.57 24.88 -19.11
N LYS A 131 2.52 24.24 -19.64
CA LYS A 131 1.95 24.61 -20.94
C LYS A 131 1.36 26.02 -20.96
N ALA A 132 0.87 26.51 -19.84
CA ALA A 132 0.33 27.86 -19.70
C ALA A 132 1.40 28.94 -19.44
N ALA A 133 2.60 28.55 -19.05
CA ALA A 133 3.74 29.41 -18.74
C ALA A 133 4.97 29.02 -19.61
N PRO A 134 4.98 29.39 -20.90
CA PRO A 134 6.04 28.95 -21.83
C PRO A 134 7.44 29.45 -21.46
N ASP A 135 7.54 30.51 -20.66
CA ASP A 135 8.80 31.08 -20.19
C ASP A 135 9.28 30.46 -18.85
N CYS A 136 8.63 29.39 -18.34
CA CYS A 136 9.04 28.74 -17.12
C CYS A 136 10.43 28.06 -17.30
N ASP A 137 11.28 28.19 -16.28
CA ASP A 137 12.65 27.65 -16.31
C ASP A 137 12.80 26.33 -15.51
N GLY A 138 11.69 25.81 -14.96
CA GLY A 138 11.65 24.58 -14.16
C GLY A 138 11.81 24.81 -12.66
N SER A 139 12.09 26.05 -12.23
CA SER A 139 12.26 26.38 -10.81
C SER A 139 10.92 26.58 -10.09
N GLU A 140 9.84 26.78 -10.83
CA GLU A 140 8.52 27.08 -10.30
C GLU A 140 7.97 25.92 -9.47
N GLU A 141 7.25 26.25 -8.38
CA GLU A 141 6.77 25.29 -7.40
C GLU A 141 5.75 24.29 -7.98
N PHE A 142 5.03 24.63 -9.03
CA PHE A 142 4.14 23.70 -9.71
C PHE A 142 4.87 22.55 -10.45
N ASN A 143 6.19 22.62 -10.61
CA ASN A 143 7.05 21.54 -11.10
C ASN A 143 7.35 20.49 -10.04
N ARG A 144 6.87 20.72 -8.81
CA ARG A 144 7.11 19.86 -7.66
C ARG A 144 5.81 19.54 -6.94
N PHE A 145 5.82 18.47 -6.19
CA PHE A 145 4.71 18.11 -5.31
C PHE A 145 5.21 17.50 -4.02
N MET A 146 4.45 17.71 -2.96
CA MET A 146 4.82 17.36 -1.60
C MET A 146 4.73 15.87 -1.35
N ALA A 147 5.78 15.30 -0.76
CA ALA A 147 5.84 13.91 -0.35
C ALA A 147 6.53 13.73 1.02
N VAL A 148 6.27 12.60 1.65
CA VAL A 148 7.06 12.12 2.80
C VAL A 148 7.61 10.74 2.45
N ALA A 149 8.94 10.61 2.45
CA ALA A 149 9.65 9.40 2.10
C ALA A 149 10.19 8.70 3.36
N PHE A 150 9.94 7.41 3.48
CA PHE A 150 10.38 6.59 4.62
C PHE A 150 11.34 5.49 4.16
N PRO A 151 12.35 5.14 4.96
CA PRO A 151 13.11 3.92 4.75
C PRO A 151 12.19 2.70 4.81
N ALA A 152 12.37 1.75 3.90
CA ALA A 152 11.49 0.58 3.77
C ALA A 152 11.43 -0.29 5.03
N ASP A 153 12.53 -0.40 5.76
CA ASP A 153 12.64 -1.17 7.00
C ASP A 153 11.86 -0.58 8.18
N GLN A 154 11.46 0.68 8.11
CA GLN A 154 10.63 1.32 9.13
C GLN A 154 9.12 1.13 8.90
N LEU A 155 8.72 0.70 7.72
CA LEU A 155 7.32 0.54 7.38
C LEU A 155 6.77 -0.84 7.73
N LYS A 156 5.47 -0.88 7.96
CA LYS A 156 4.73 -2.12 8.13
C LYS A 156 3.58 -2.17 7.15
N ILE A 157 3.53 -3.26 6.39
CA ILE A 157 2.40 -3.57 5.54
C ILE A 157 1.47 -4.50 6.31
N TYR A 158 0.20 -4.17 6.32
CA TYR A 158 -0.87 -5.05 6.77
C TYR A 158 -1.51 -5.72 5.57
N SER A 159 -2.05 -6.90 5.79
CA SER A 159 -2.82 -7.59 4.77
C SER A 159 -4.09 -6.80 4.39
N TYR A 160 -4.55 -7.01 3.17
CA TYR A 160 -5.92 -6.68 2.79
C TYR A 160 -6.72 -7.98 2.75
N ASN A 161 -7.67 -8.12 3.66
CA ASN A 161 -8.51 -9.31 3.79
C ASN A 161 -9.71 -9.23 2.85
N ARG A 162 -10.26 -10.38 2.45
CA ARG A 162 -11.40 -10.49 1.56
C ARG A 162 -12.60 -11.05 2.31
N LEU A 163 -13.76 -10.51 2.02
CA LEU A 163 -15.05 -10.94 2.54
C LEU A 163 -15.96 -11.28 1.37
N ILE A 164 -16.63 -12.42 1.43
CA ILE A 164 -17.45 -12.97 0.35
C ILE A 164 -18.87 -13.10 0.85
N SER A 165 -19.83 -12.47 0.15
CA SER A 165 -21.23 -12.43 0.59
C SER A 165 -22.02 -13.73 0.35
N ASN A 166 -21.61 -14.54 -0.64
CA ASN A 166 -22.24 -15.84 -0.91
C ASN A 166 -21.26 -16.80 -1.58
N LEU A 167 -21.52 -18.09 -1.45
CA LEU A 167 -20.68 -19.18 -1.96
C LEU A 167 -21.06 -19.62 -3.40
N ASN A 168 -21.67 -18.75 -4.20
CA ASN A 168 -22.03 -19.04 -5.59
C ASN A 168 -22.95 -20.28 -5.74
N GLY A 169 -23.90 -20.43 -4.84
CA GLY A 169 -24.84 -21.56 -4.82
C GLY A 169 -24.29 -22.87 -4.24
N LEU A 170 -23.02 -22.88 -3.82
CA LEU A 170 -22.42 -24.05 -3.16
C LEU A 170 -22.87 -24.13 -1.71
N SER A 171 -23.10 -25.35 -1.22
CA SER A 171 -23.11 -25.62 0.21
C SER A 171 -21.73 -25.44 0.82
N HIS A 172 -21.65 -25.23 2.13
CA HIS A 172 -20.38 -25.10 2.82
C HIS A 172 -19.46 -26.30 2.60
N ARG A 173 -20.02 -27.52 2.58
CA ARG A 173 -19.27 -28.76 2.34
C ARG A 173 -18.69 -28.80 0.92
N GLU A 174 -19.51 -28.53 -0.10
CA GLU A 174 -19.03 -28.49 -1.50
C GLU A 174 -17.95 -27.43 -1.71
N PHE A 175 -18.08 -26.30 -1.02
CA PHE A 175 -17.05 -25.26 -1.06
C PHE A 175 -15.74 -25.73 -0.46
N LEU A 176 -15.74 -26.36 0.72
CA LEU A 176 -14.55 -26.96 1.33
C LEU A 176 -13.94 -28.06 0.46
N ASP A 177 -14.76 -28.93 -0.13
CA ASP A 177 -14.29 -30.03 -1.00
C ASP A 177 -13.56 -29.46 -2.24
N ARG A 178 -14.08 -28.36 -2.85
CA ARG A 178 -13.40 -27.69 -3.96
C ARG A 178 -12.09 -27.03 -3.54
N ILE A 179 -12.05 -26.37 -2.39
CA ILE A 179 -10.82 -25.77 -1.85
C ILE A 179 -9.78 -26.86 -1.53
N ALA A 180 -10.19 -28.01 -1.00
CA ALA A 180 -9.29 -29.12 -0.68
C ALA A 180 -8.56 -29.70 -1.90
N GLY A 181 -9.14 -29.53 -3.10
CA GLY A 181 -8.46 -29.82 -4.36
C GLY A 181 -7.26 -28.90 -4.65
N ILE A 182 -7.29 -27.67 -4.14
CA ILE A 182 -6.36 -26.59 -4.45
C ILE A 182 -5.38 -26.34 -3.30
N CYS A 183 -5.85 -26.43 -2.07
CA CYS A 183 -5.11 -26.19 -0.84
C CYS A 183 -5.13 -27.42 0.06
N THR A 184 -4.13 -27.52 0.95
CA THR A 184 -4.26 -28.34 2.15
C THR A 184 -5.10 -27.55 3.14
N VAL A 185 -6.24 -28.13 3.57
CA VAL A 185 -7.18 -27.51 4.47
C VAL A 185 -7.02 -28.09 5.87
N THR A 186 -6.66 -27.26 6.83
CA THR A 186 -6.57 -27.64 8.24
C THR A 186 -7.74 -27.01 8.99
N ASP A 187 -8.64 -27.81 9.55
CA ASP A 187 -9.75 -27.33 10.41
C ASP A 187 -9.17 -26.90 11.77
N CYS A 188 -9.27 -25.61 12.09
CA CYS A 188 -8.80 -25.01 13.34
C CYS A 188 -9.98 -24.81 14.34
N GLY A 189 -11.18 -25.24 13.99
CA GLY A 189 -12.37 -25.08 14.81
C GLY A 189 -12.70 -23.62 15.09
N VAL A 190 -13.08 -23.34 16.32
CA VAL A 190 -13.43 -21.98 16.78
C VAL A 190 -12.20 -21.13 17.12
N ARG A 191 -11.00 -21.73 17.13
CA ARG A 191 -9.75 -21.05 17.47
C ARG A 191 -9.36 -20.08 16.36
N GLU A 192 -9.26 -18.80 16.70
CA GLU A 192 -8.73 -17.80 15.80
C GLU A 192 -7.35 -18.21 15.28
N THR A 193 -7.23 -18.31 13.97
CA THR A 193 -5.99 -18.68 13.32
C THR A 193 -5.75 -17.71 12.17
N LEU A 194 -4.60 -16.99 12.22
CA LEU A 194 -4.14 -16.12 11.15
C LEU A 194 -2.92 -16.72 10.45
N PRO A 195 -2.72 -16.47 9.15
CA PRO A 195 -1.56 -16.99 8.43
C PRO A 195 -0.26 -16.42 9.03
N GLN A 196 0.76 -17.27 9.18
CA GLN A 196 2.05 -16.89 9.77
C GLN A 196 3.18 -16.84 8.74
N GLU A 197 2.95 -17.36 7.55
CA GLU A 197 3.94 -17.48 6.48
C GLU A 197 3.31 -17.32 5.09
N LYS A 198 4.12 -17.03 4.09
CA LYS A 198 3.70 -16.99 2.69
C LYS A 198 3.13 -18.34 2.25
N HIS A 199 2.33 -18.28 1.18
CA HIS A 199 1.60 -19.42 0.61
C HIS A 199 0.59 -20.03 1.56
N THR A 200 0.13 -19.21 2.54
CA THR A 200 -0.97 -19.56 3.42
C THR A 200 -1.98 -18.42 3.50
N CYS A 201 -3.24 -18.77 3.67
CA CYS A 201 -4.26 -17.84 4.11
C CYS A 201 -5.19 -18.53 5.10
N SER A 202 -5.87 -17.76 5.94
CA SER A 202 -6.89 -18.32 6.82
C SER A 202 -8.27 -17.99 6.29
N MET A 203 -9.17 -18.95 6.38
CA MET A 203 -10.58 -18.75 6.01
C MET A 203 -11.44 -18.89 7.26
N TYR A 204 -12.39 -17.99 7.44
CA TYR A 204 -13.46 -18.12 8.42
C TYR A 204 -14.79 -18.29 7.68
N SER A 205 -15.49 -19.38 7.95
CA SER A 205 -16.78 -19.70 7.37
C SER A 205 -17.53 -20.69 8.26
N ASP A 206 -18.85 -20.58 8.34
CA ASP A 206 -19.72 -21.47 9.12
C ASP A 206 -19.26 -21.68 10.58
N GLY A 207 -18.87 -20.58 11.24
CA GLY A 207 -18.45 -20.56 12.65
C GLY A 207 -17.06 -21.12 12.94
N LYS A 208 -16.27 -21.48 11.92
CA LYS A 208 -14.96 -22.11 12.06
C LYS A 208 -13.85 -21.39 11.28
N TRP A 209 -12.65 -21.51 11.81
CA TRP A 209 -11.41 -21.13 11.14
C TRP A 209 -10.79 -22.32 10.44
N TYR A 210 -10.25 -22.09 9.26
CA TYR A 210 -9.50 -23.04 8.45
C TYR A 210 -8.20 -22.39 8.03
N LEU A 211 -7.07 -23.08 8.22
CA LEU A 211 -5.80 -22.66 7.62
C LEU A 211 -5.66 -23.37 6.26
N LEU A 212 -5.48 -22.57 5.22
CA LEU A 212 -5.32 -23.02 3.85
C LEU A 212 -3.85 -22.87 3.45
N SER A 213 -3.15 -23.98 3.21
CA SER A 213 -1.79 -23.97 2.66
C SER A 213 -1.84 -24.28 1.18
N PHE A 214 -1.29 -23.36 0.36
CA PHE A 214 -1.37 -23.44 -1.10
C PHE A 214 -0.52 -24.58 -1.63
N LYS A 215 -1.07 -25.45 -2.49
CA LYS A 215 -0.36 -26.57 -3.06
C LYS A 215 0.55 -26.11 -4.19
N LYS A 216 1.81 -26.56 -4.20
CA LYS A 216 2.81 -26.24 -5.23
C LYS A 216 2.37 -26.67 -6.63
N GLU A 217 1.80 -27.87 -6.75
CA GLU A 217 1.26 -28.40 -7.98
C GLU A 217 0.10 -27.58 -8.57
N CYS A 218 -0.53 -26.73 -7.76
CA CYS A 218 -1.56 -25.79 -8.20
C CYS A 218 -1.02 -24.40 -8.57
N GLY A 219 0.31 -24.24 -8.63
CA GLY A 219 0.98 -23.03 -9.06
C GLY A 219 1.37 -22.07 -7.92
N ALA A 220 1.41 -22.55 -6.66
CA ALA A 220 2.06 -21.80 -5.60
C ALA A 220 3.57 -21.80 -5.87
N SER A 221 4.09 -20.70 -6.42
CA SER A 221 5.53 -20.56 -6.67
C SER A 221 6.27 -20.41 -5.35
N VAL A 222 7.01 -21.45 -4.97
CA VAL A 222 8.07 -21.31 -3.97
C VAL A 222 9.20 -20.56 -4.66
N SER A 223 9.50 -19.38 -4.18
CA SER A 223 10.58 -18.47 -4.55
C SER A 223 11.66 -19.06 -5.49
N GLY A 224 11.81 -18.52 -6.67
CA GLY A 224 13.03 -18.60 -7.47
C GLY A 224 12.98 -19.33 -8.80
N GLU A 225 11.97 -20.13 -9.12
CA GLU A 225 12.05 -21.01 -10.30
C GLU A 225 11.16 -20.60 -11.49
N ASN A 226 10.26 -19.65 -11.34
CA ASN A 226 9.55 -19.02 -12.46
C ASN A 226 9.77 -17.50 -12.40
N ALA A 227 10.91 -17.06 -12.88
CA ALA A 227 11.33 -15.65 -12.96
C ALA A 227 10.53 -14.81 -13.98
N GLY A 228 9.29 -15.18 -14.31
CA GLY A 228 8.54 -14.56 -15.40
C GLY A 228 7.57 -13.45 -14.98
N ASP A 229 6.86 -13.61 -13.88
CA ASP A 229 5.83 -12.66 -13.46
C ASP A 229 5.70 -12.59 -11.93
N PRO A 230 6.27 -11.54 -11.29
CA PRO A 230 6.21 -11.37 -9.85
C PRO A 230 4.78 -11.13 -9.32
N VAL A 231 3.82 -10.75 -10.16
CA VAL A 231 2.43 -10.54 -9.75
C VAL A 231 1.73 -11.87 -9.52
N SER A 232 1.98 -12.87 -10.39
CA SER A 232 1.40 -14.21 -10.25
C SER A 232 1.90 -14.96 -9.01
N ALA A 233 3.08 -14.59 -8.52
CA ALA A 233 3.68 -15.19 -7.31
C ALA A 233 3.05 -14.72 -5.99
N LEU A 234 2.19 -13.70 -6.02
CA LEU A 234 1.54 -13.18 -4.82
C LEU A 234 0.45 -14.11 -4.30
N ASP A 235 0.35 -14.26 -2.98
CA ASP A 235 -0.73 -15.02 -2.33
C ASP A 235 -2.12 -14.49 -2.70
N VAL A 236 -2.25 -13.20 -2.90
CA VAL A 236 -3.51 -12.55 -3.33
C VAL A 236 -3.89 -12.93 -4.76
N SER A 237 -2.90 -13.11 -5.65
CA SER A 237 -3.11 -13.60 -7.02
C SER A 237 -3.51 -15.07 -7.01
N PHE A 238 -2.83 -15.90 -6.22
CA PHE A 238 -3.21 -17.30 -6.05
C PHE A 238 -4.67 -17.43 -5.57
N LEU A 239 -5.04 -16.71 -4.51
CA LEU A 239 -6.43 -16.75 -4.01
C LEU A 239 -7.42 -16.33 -5.10
N GLN A 240 -7.12 -15.26 -5.85
CA GLN A 240 -7.98 -14.77 -6.93
C GLN A 240 -8.14 -15.80 -8.05
N GLU A 241 -7.03 -16.32 -8.55
CA GLU A 241 -7.00 -17.16 -9.75
C GLU A 241 -7.44 -18.61 -9.49
N LYS A 242 -7.15 -19.15 -8.31
CA LYS A 242 -7.41 -20.55 -8.01
C LYS A 242 -8.68 -20.77 -7.19
N ILE A 243 -9.14 -19.78 -6.42
CA ILE A 243 -10.31 -19.92 -5.56
C ILE A 243 -11.42 -18.95 -5.97
N LEU A 244 -11.17 -17.64 -5.93
CA LEU A 244 -12.27 -16.68 -6.11
C LEU A 244 -12.88 -16.75 -7.51
N SER A 245 -12.06 -16.83 -8.54
CA SER A 245 -12.54 -16.91 -9.93
C SER A 245 -13.16 -18.27 -10.26
N PRO A 246 -12.47 -19.43 -10.15
CA PRO A 246 -13.01 -20.70 -10.63
C PRO A 246 -14.04 -21.32 -9.69
N VAL A 247 -13.98 -21.10 -8.38
CA VAL A 247 -14.88 -21.73 -7.41
C VAL A 247 -16.08 -20.83 -7.13
N LEU A 248 -15.85 -19.52 -6.95
CA LEU A 248 -16.90 -18.58 -6.57
C LEU A 248 -17.40 -17.73 -7.75
N GLY A 249 -16.77 -17.84 -8.94
CA GLY A 249 -17.14 -17.07 -10.12
C GLY A 249 -16.89 -15.56 -10.00
N ILE A 250 -15.99 -15.14 -9.07
CA ILE A 250 -15.59 -13.74 -8.90
C ILE A 250 -14.39 -13.46 -9.80
N THR A 251 -14.64 -13.09 -11.05
CA THR A 251 -13.61 -12.91 -12.08
C THR A 251 -12.92 -11.55 -11.99
N ASP A 252 -13.65 -10.47 -11.68
CA ASP A 252 -13.07 -9.14 -11.45
C ASP A 252 -13.47 -8.59 -10.07
N PRO A 253 -12.56 -8.63 -9.10
CA PRO A 253 -12.82 -8.15 -7.74
C PRO A 253 -13.02 -6.64 -7.63
N ARG A 254 -12.82 -5.85 -8.71
CA ARG A 254 -13.06 -4.39 -8.72
C ARG A 254 -14.54 -4.06 -8.92
N THR A 255 -15.25 -4.91 -9.62
CA THR A 255 -16.63 -4.69 -10.07
C THR A 255 -17.65 -5.64 -9.46
N ASP A 256 -17.21 -6.83 -9.01
CA ASP A 256 -18.09 -7.82 -8.40
C ASP A 256 -18.54 -7.36 -7.00
N ARG A 257 -19.86 -7.24 -6.81
CA ARG A 257 -20.45 -6.80 -5.54
C ARG A 257 -20.45 -7.87 -4.44
N ARG A 258 -20.13 -9.12 -4.79
CA ARG A 258 -20.06 -10.23 -3.83
C ARG A 258 -18.77 -10.21 -3.00
N ILE A 259 -17.75 -9.48 -3.43
CA ILE A 259 -16.50 -9.32 -2.68
C ILE A 259 -16.39 -7.92 -2.06
N SER A 260 -15.94 -7.87 -0.82
CA SER A 260 -15.54 -6.64 -0.15
C SER A 260 -14.20 -6.81 0.56
N PHE A 261 -13.57 -5.70 0.95
CA PHE A 261 -12.21 -5.69 1.44
C PHE A 261 -12.13 -5.05 2.83
N VAL A 262 -11.30 -5.64 3.69
CA VAL A 262 -11.06 -5.14 5.05
C VAL A 262 -9.56 -5.08 5.31
N GLY A 263 -9.06 -3.90 5.70
CA GLY A 263 -7.66 -3.75 6.11
C GLY A 263 -7.32 -4.63 7.30
N GLY A 264 -6.20 -5.33 7.23
CA GLY A 264 -5.75 -6.28 8.26
C GLY A 264 -5.56 -5.68 9.65
N ILE A 265 -5.44 -4.34 9.73
CA ILE A 265 -5.38 -3.63 11.02
C ILE A 265 -6.64 -3.82 11.87
N LYS A 266 -7.81 -4.12 11.26
CA LYS A 266 -9.04 -4.42 11.98
C LYS A 266 -9.05 -5.80 12.64
N GLY A 267 -8.07 -6.64 12.31
CA GLY A 267 -7.89 -7.96 12.91
C GLY A 267 -8.90 -9.01 12.47
N ALA A 268 -8.73 -10.19 13.03
CA ALA A 268 -9.62 -11.34 12.78
C ALA A 268 -11.03 -11.17 13.37
N ALA A 269 -11.14 -10.41 14.45
CA ALA A 269 -12.44 -10.16 15.10
C ALA A 269 -13.47 -9.52 14.17
N GLU A 270 -13.05 -8.58 13.31
CA GLU A 270 -13.95 -7.96 12.33
C GLU A 270 -14.38 -8.95 11.24
N LEU A 271 -13.48 -9.83 10.79
CA LEU A 271 -13.80 -10.88 9.83
C LEU A 271 -14.85 -11.84 10.40
N LYS A 272 -14.59 -12.31 11.62
CA LYS A 272 -15.50 -13.18 12.36
C LYS A 272 -16.87 -12.52 12.56
N ARG A 273 -16.90 -11.28 13.04
CA ARG A 273 -18.15 -10.54 13.28
C ARG A 273 -19.03 -10.47 12.02
N ARG A 274 -18.45 -10.17 10.87
CA ARG A 274 -19.19 -9.99 9.61
C ARG A 274 -19.72 -11.31 9.05
N VAL A 275 -19.04 -12.42 9.30
CA VAL A 275 -19.53 -13.74 8.92
C VAL A 275 -20.61 -14.22 9.91
N ASP A 276 -20.39 -14.11 11.22
CA ASP A 276 -21.33 -14.54 12.25
C ASP A 276 -22.64 -13.75 12.21
N SER A 277 -22.61 -12.49 11.78
CA SER A 277 -23.83 -11.68 11.59
C SER A 277 -24.66 -12.08 10.35
N GLY A 278 -24.16 -12.98 9.52
CA GLY A 278 -24.79 -13.36 8.24
C GLY A 278 -24.62 -12.33 7.12
N GLU A 279 -23.85 -11.25 7.36
CA GLU A 279 -23.52 -10.26 6.32
C GLU A 279 -22.66 -10.88 5.22
N MET A 280 -21.77 -11.80 5.60
CA MET A 280 -20.84 -12.49 4.73
C MET A 280 -20.89 -14.00 4.95
N ALA A 281 -20.72 -14.78 3.88
CA ALA A 281 -20.65 -16.23 3.94
C ALA A 281 -19.27 -16.77 4.29
N ALA A 282 -18.21 -16.04 3.86
CA ALA A 282 -16.83 -16.41 4.16
C ALA A 282 -15.93 -15.17 4.23
N ALA A 283 -14.85 -15.30 4.99
CA ALA A 283 -13.78 -14.31 5.08
C ALA A 283 -12.42 -14.98 4.87
N PHE A 284 -11.53 -14.32 4.12
CA PHE A 284 -10.15 -14.75 3.93
C PHE A 284 -9.20 -13.74 4.55
N ALA A 285 -8.44 -14.17 5.55
CA ALA A 285 -7.33 -13.42 6.12
C ALA A 285 -6.06 -13.77 5.37
N MET A 286 -5.47 -12.79 4.71
CA MET A 286 -4.29 -12.96 3.87
C MET A 286 -3.00 -12.78 4.67
N TYR A 287 -1.93 -13.45 4.27
CA TYR A 287 -0.59 -13.08 4.68
C TYR A 287 -0.22 -11.73 4.03
N PRO A 288 0.42 -10.79 4.76
CA PRO A 288 0.79 -9.49 4.19
C PRO A 288 1.82 -9.65 3.08
N VAL A 289 1.68 -8.84 2.03
CA VAL A 289 2.71 -8.69 0.99
C VAL A 289 3.96 -8.05 1.61
N SER A 290 5.14 -8.47 1.20
CA SER A 290 6.40 -7.89 1.67
C SER A 290 6.77 -6.61 0.91
N MET A 291 7.65 -5.78 1.50
CA MET A 291 8.20 -4.60 0.83
C MET A 291 8.95 -4.99 -0.45
N GLU A 292 9.68 -6.11 -0.41
CA GLU A 292 10.44 -6.61 -1.56
C GLU A 292 9.52 -7.03 -2.72
N GLU A 293 8.40 -7.69 -2.45
CA GLU A 293 7.42 -8.02 -3.49
C GLU A 293 6.85 -6.77 -4.16
N ILE A 294 6.56 -5.72 -3.40
CA ILE A 294 6.07 -4.46 -3.98
C ILE A 294 7.15 -3.83 -4.85
N MET A 295 8.39 -3.76 -4.35
CA MET A 295 9.52 -3.21 -5.11
C MET A 295 9.75 -3.98 -6.40
N ASN A 296 9.83 -5.31 -6.35
CA ASN A 296 10.05 -6.15 -7.53
C ASN A 296 8.95 -5.97 -8.60
N ILE A 297 7.69 -5.84 -8.18
CA ILE A 297 6.57 -5.59 -9.11
C ILE A 297 6.68 -4.19 -9.72
N ALA A 298 6.97 -3.18 -8.91
CA ALA A 298 7.10 -1.81 -9.37
C ALA A 298 8.34 -1.61 -10.27
N ASP A 299 9.46 -2.27 -9.96
CA ASP A 299 10.69 -2.25 -10.76
C ASP A 299 10.47 -2.90 -12.13
N ALA A 300 9.67 -3.98 -12.18
CA ALA A 300 9.26 -4.61 -13.43
C ALA A 300 8.23 -3.78 -14.24
N GLY A 301 7.80 -2.61 -13.74
CA GLY A 301 6.76 -1.79 -14.40
C GLY A 301 5.37 -2.41 -14.35
N LEU A 302 5.17 -3.40 -13.49
CA LEU A 302 3.91 -4.13 -13.34
C LEU A 302 3.02 -3.50 -12.26
N VAL A 303 1.77 -3.96 -12.22
CA VAL A 303 0.75 -3.44 -11.32
C VAL A 303 0.23 -4.56 -10.43
N MET A 304 0.10 -4.27 -9.14
CA MET A 304 -0.45 -5.20 -8.18
C MET A 304 -1.95 -5.42 -8.36
N PRO A 305 -2.47 -6.59 -8.00
CA PRO A 305 -3.91 -6.78 -7.87
C PRO A 305 -4.54 -5.73 -6.94
N PRO A 306 -5.81 -5.35 -7.16
CA PRO A 306 -6.45 -4.33 -6.34
C PRO A 306 -6.50 -4.77 -4.87
N LYS A 307 -6.28 -3.80 -3.97
CA LYS A 307 -6.37 -4.06 -2.54
C LYS A 307 -5.40 -5.15 -2.05
N SER A 308 -4.14 -5.01 -2.42
CA SER A 308 -3.06 -5.92 -1.98
C SER A 308 -2.25 -5.37 -0.81
N THR A 309 -2.12 -4.05 -0.69
CA THR A 309 -1.29 -3.39 0.32
C THR A 309 -2.10 -2.47 1.23
N TRP A 310 -1.75 -2.46 2.51
CA TRP A 310 -2.30 -1.53 3.49
C TRP A 310 -1.17 -1.02 4.38
N PHE A 311 -0.76 0.23 4.15
CA PHE A 311 0.24 0.91 4.98
C PHE A 311 -0.40 1.67 6.15
N GLU A 312 0.18 1.57 7.34
CA GLU A 312 -0.23 2.29 8.54
C GLU A 312 0.99 2.76 9.37
N PRO A 313 0.89 3.91 10.04
CA PRO A 313 -0.23 4.86 10.00
C PRO A 313 -0.29 5.61 8.66
N LYS A 314 -1.49 6.01 8.26
CA LYS A 314 -1.67 6.93 7.13
C LYS A 314 -1.14 8.30 7.51
N LEU A 315 -0.59 9.02 6.53
CA LEU A 315 -0.16 10.39 6.75
C LEU A 315 -1.38 11.30 6.99
N GLY A 316 -1.27 12.17 7.99
CA GLY A 316 -2.30 13.16 8.30
C GLY A 316 -2.36 14.27 7.25
N SER A 317 -3.57 14.75 6.95
CA SER A 317 -3.78 15.94 6.12
C SER A 317 -3.54 17.21 6.94
N GLY A 318 -2.99 18.27 6.30
CA GLY A 318 -2.85 19.58 6.90
C GLY A 318 -1.66 19.77 7.85
N LEU A 319 -0.84 18.74 8.08
CA LEU A 319 0.46 18.89 8.78
C LEU A 319 1.48 19.64 7.91
N PHE A 320 1.39 19.44 6.60
CA PHE A 320 2.18 20.13 5.60
C PHE A 320 1.27 20.62 4.48
N VAL A 321 1.61 21.78 3.92
CA VAL A 321 0.95 22.35 2.74
C VAL A 321 2.03 22.89 1.82
N HIS A 322 2.05 22.45 0.57
CA HIS A 322 2.93 22.98 -0.47
C HIS A 322 2.11 23.83 -1.43
N LYS A 323 2.42 25.12 -1.50
CA LYS A 323 1.77 26.09 -2.41
C LYS A 323 2.55 26.19 -3.72
N PHE A 324 1.85 26.40 -4.83
CA PHE A 324 2.45 26.53 -6.15
C PHE A 324 1.68 27.46 -7.09
#